data_fdcdfb45ba745fae2a0d64b5a9bad9bf
#
_entry.id   fdcdfb45ba745fae2a0d64b5a9bad9bf
#
_cell.length_a   1.000
_cell.length_b   1.000
_cell.length_c   1.000
_cell.angle_alpha   90.00
_cell.angle_beta   90.00
_cell.angle_gamma   90.00
#
_symmetry.space_group_name_H-M   'P 1'
#
loop_
_entity.id
_entity.type
_entity.pdbx_description
1 polymer ?
#
loop_
_entity_poly.entity_id
_entity_poly.type
_entity_poly.pdbx_seq_one_letter_code
_entity_poly.pdbx_strand_id
1 'polypeptide(L)'
;NYDGALSVMQHLSKFALTGWEYDTPDENVVWRAIPSASKSEATGTNPVNGRNGGDNYITLASPDKKDFSVVICNDSGKTKEFSIRPRDLDLAEGMQLKVWETRAAEDGQLYNENYVKHIGNLSAAEDGSYTLTVKPWSIVTVTTLDMEGMEEELSIPAATEDGRYVLDTDETGKTQKTEDTYLYVDDYNYADMGNVMTYEDGQIVESDQSFIESRGGKDGFYPLYTQDTNGTFEVVMDETGNGALEMTGQTGGGWWNGGEPSTTVGDYRWTNYKASVDFDLTSTSEHLLLGVRQRGAAGGGDNKVSMSAYNIGVNSSGEWIFRRYGTEIARGEAEITDPKACNVAIRAAEDTITAYVDGKEVYTYTDENPQLEGRVMLGVGMPGASWKRGRFDNLKVETIPGYTPYFTMVHDNLHMDAWDGENAGEQTLVYEGSWSHVNQKGSQYSQRSLSSTSQAGASISYTFTGTGFALIGQNSSNGVVDVSVDGETLYQNV
;
A
#
# COMPACT_ATOMS: atom_id res chain seq x y z
N ASN A 1 -2.02 1.89 -3.66
CA ASN A 1 -1.05 2.40 -4.61
C ASN A 1 -0.05 1.31 -4.96
N TYR A 2 -0.01 0.88 -6.25
CA TYR A 2 0.85 -0.21 -6.74
C TYR A 2 2.17 0.29 -7.34
N ASP A 3 2.37 1.59 -7.44
CA ASP A 3 3.51 2.20 -8.17
C ASP A 3 4.85 1.70 -7.66
N GLY A 4 5.04 1.63 -6.35
CA GLY A 4 6.26 1.10 -5.75
C GLY A 4 6.51 -0.37 -6.12
N ALA A 5 5.48 -1.20 -6.12
CA ALA A 5 5.59 -2.61 -6.49
C ALA A 5 5.89 -2.77 -7.98
N LEU A 6 5.23 -1.98 -8.84
CA LEU A 6 5.50 -1.97 -10.29
C LEU A 6 6.94 -1.52 -10.55
N SER A 7 7.42 -0.49 -9.89
CA SER A 7 8.80 -0.01 -10.02
C SER A 7 9.83 -1.08 -9.62
N VAL A 8 9.56 -1.81 -8.55
CA VAL A 8 10.40 -2.94 -8.15
C VAL A 8 10.39 -4.04 -9.21
N MET A 9 9.23 -4.36 -9.77
CA MET A 9 9.13 -5.37 -10.83
C MET A 9 9.82 -4.95 -12.12
N GLN A 10 9.86 -3.65 -12.45
CA GLN A 10 10.58 -3.13 -13.61
C GLN A 10 12.08 -3.44 -13.54
N HIS A 11 12.69 -3.46 -12.35
CA HIS A 11 14.09 -3.88 -12.19
C HIS A 11 14.37 -5.30 -12.67
N LEU A 12 13.37 -6.18 -12.64
CA LEU A 12 13.49 -7.54 -13.17
C LEU A 12 13.05 -7.65 -14.63
N SER A 13 11.98 -6.96 -15.01
CA SER A 13 11.38 -7.11 -16.34
C SER A 13 12.09 -6.30 -17.42
N LYS A 14 12.46 -5.05 -17.14
CA LYS A 14 13.04 -4.16 -18.16
C LYS A 14 14.54 -4.39 -18.37
N PHE A 15 15.26 -4.75 -17.33
CA PHE A 15 16.72 -4.90 -17.39
C PHE A 15 17.19 -6.35 -17.66
N ALA A 16 16.29 -7.31 -17.68
CA ALA A 16 16.62 -8.70 -17.91
C ALA A 16 15.90 -9.30 -19.12
N LEU A 17 14.80 -8.69 -19.54
CA LEU A 17 13.94 -9.19 -20.61
C LEU A 17 13.90 -8.24 -21.81
N THR A 18 14.77 -7.21 -21.83
CA THR A 18 14.91 -6.32 -22.98
C THR A 18 15.30 -7.15 -24.20
N GLY A 19 14.49 -7.09 -25.23
CA GLY A 19 14.66 -7.91 -26.43
C GLY A 19 13.96 -9.27 -26.38
N TRP A 20 13.16 -9.56 -25.34
CA TRP A 20 12.27 -10.70 -25.34
C TRP A 20 11.01 -10.37 -26.16
N GLU A 21 11.01 -10.80 -27.37
CA GLU A 21 9.84 -10.76 -28.25
C GLU A 21 9.32 -12.18 -28.40
N TYR A 22 8.07 -12.40 -28.06
CA TYR A 22 7.43 -13.73 -28.13
C TYR A 22 7.38 -14.31 -29.55
N ASP A 23 7.47 -13.44 -30.56
CA ASP A 23 7.33 -13.81 -31.99
C ASP A 23 8.67 -13.99 -32.70
N THR A 24 9.80 -13.75 -32.05
CA THR A 24 11.09 -14.00 -32.68
C THR A 24 11.60 -15.40 -32.37
N PRO A 25 11.88 -16.21 -33.37
CA PRO A 25 12.47 -17.54 -33.21
C PRO A 25 13.97 -17.48 -32.85
N ASP A 26 14.48 -16.33 -32.43
CA ASP A 26 15.88 -16.14 -32.13
C ASP A 26 16.19 -16.70 -30.73
N GLU A 27 17.00 -17.75 -30.69
CA GLU A 27 17.37 -18.49 -29.49
C GLU A 27 18.17 -17.64 -28.47
N ASN A 28 18.50 -16.38 -28.80
CA ASN A 28 19.36 -15.50 -28.01
C ASN A 28 18.61 -14.49 -27.13
N VAL A 29 17.29 -14.50 -27.09
CA VAL A 29 16.50 -13.47 -26.38
C VAL A 29 16.19 -13.76 -24.93
N VAL A 30 16.38 -14.99 -24.46
CA VAL A 30 16.07 -15.38 -23.08
C VAL A 30 17.30 -15.30 -22.19
N TRP A 31 17.34 -14.28 -21.35
CA TRP A 31 18.38 -14.17 -20.34
C TRP A 31 18.25 -15.25 -19.27
N ARG A 32 19.38 -15.64 -18.71
CA ARG A 32 19.44 -16.69 -17.69
C ARG A 32 19.99 -16.16 -16.38
N ALA A 33 19.37 -16.58 -15.30
CA ALA A 33 19.92 -16.39 -13.97
C ALA A 33 21.22 -17.19 -13.83
N ILE A 34 22.22 -16.59 -13.20
CA ILE A 34 23.53 -17.19 -12.92
C ILE A 34 23.59 -17.52 -11.41
N PRO A 35 23.27 -18.75 -11.01
CA PRO A 35 23.19 -19.11 -9.59
C PRO A 35 24.52 -18.91 -8.83
N SER A 36 25.65 -19.16 -9.47
CA SER A 36 26.99 -18.99 -8.88
C SER A 36 27.37 -17.52 -8.64
N ALA A 37 26.65 -16.58 -9.25
CA ALA A 37 26.82 -15.13 -9.11
C ALA A 37 25.54 -14.48 -8.55
N SER A 38 24.71 -15.23 -7.88
CA SER A 38 23.49 -14.77 -7.22
C SER A 38 23.52 -15.23 -5.76
N LYS A 39 22.89 -14.45 -4.88
CA LYS A 39 22.85 -14.77 -3.45
C LYS A 39 21.48 -14.41 -2.89
N SER A 40 20.96 -15.27 -2.05
CA SER A 40 19.80 -14.97 -1.21
C SER A 40 20.09 -15.46 0.20
N GLU A 41 20.15 -14.56 1.13
CA GLU A 41 20.27 -14.87 2.56
C GLU A 41 18.90 -14.94 3.25
N ALA A 42 17.81 -14.89 2.47
CA ALA A 42 16.51 -15.25 2.97
C ALA A 42 16.50 -16.71 3.43
N THR A 43 16.31 -16.94 4.72
CA THR A 43 16.36 -18.28 5.29
C THR A 43 14.97 -18.90 5.42
N GLY A 44 14.73 -20.00 4.70
CA GLY A 44 13.70 -20.96 5.01
C GLY A 44 12.25 -20.44 4.97
N THR A 45 11.56 -20.57 6.07
CA THR A 45 10.09 -20.41 6.13
C THR A 45 9.60 -19.00 6.43
N ASN A 46 10.49 -18.04 6.62
CA ASN A 46 10.11 -16.66 6.91
C ASN A 46 10.50 -15.72 5.76
N PRO A 47 9.55 -15.26 4.95
CA PRO A 47 9.82 -14.37 3.81
C PRO A 47 10.34 -12.98 4.22
N VAL A 48 10.41 -12.70 5.52
CA VAL A 48 10.91 -11.42 6.07
C VAL A 48 12.39 -11.50 6.43
N ASN A 49 13.02 -12.63 6.24
CA ASN A 49 14.40 -12.85 6.67
C ASN A 49 15.44 -12.04 5.90
N GLY A 50 15.09 -11.48 4.76
CA GLY A 50 15.92 -10.49 4.10
C GLY A 50 16.16 -9.26 4.96
N ARG A 51 15.22 -8.89 5.82
CA ARG A 51 15.31 -7.74 6.73
C ARG A 51 16.40 -7.88 7.81
N ASN A 52 17.06 -9.00 7.90
CA ASN A 52 18.21 -9.16 8.79
C ASN A 52 19.53 -8.58 8.25
N GLY A 53 19.47 -7.83 7.16
CA GLY A 53 20.62 -7.19 6.57
C GLY A 53 21.50 -8.10 5.71
N GLY A 54 21.02 -9.29 5.37
CA GLY A 54 21.71 -10.22 4.49
C GLY A 54 21.85 -9.72 3.05
N ASP A 55 22.73 -10.33 2.28
CA ASP A 55 22.92 -9.96 0.88
C ASP A 55 21.89 -10.69 0.00
N ASN A 56 21.16 -9.91 -0.78
CA ASN A 56 20.16 -10.42 -1.70
C ASN A 56 20.37 -9.81 -3.08
N TYR A 57 20.78 -10.63 -4.03
CA TYR A 57 20.95 -10.20 -5.42
C TYR A 57 20.79 -11.36 -6.39
N ILE A 58 20.33 -11.04 -7.59
CA ILE A 58 20.25 -11.95 -8.72
C ILE A 58 21.06 -11.39 -9.88
N THR A 59 21.87 -12.22 -10.49
CA THR A 59 22.63 -11.91 -11.70
C THR A 59 21.99 -12.62 -12.88
N LEU A 60 21.74 -11.85 -13.92
CA LEU A 60 21.14 -12.30 -15.17
C LEU A 60 22.13 -11.99 -16.31
N ALA A 61 22.27 -12.90 -17.27
CA ALA A 61 23.17 -12.71 -18.40
C ALA A 61 22.52 -13.10 -19.70
N SER A 62 22.85 -12.38 -20.77
CA SER A 62 22.43 -12.69 -22.13
C SER A 62 23.08 -13.99 -22.62
N PRO A 63 22.40 -14.77 -23.49
CA PRO A 63 22.93 -16.00 -24.04
C PRO A 63 24.22 -15.81 -24.85
N ASP A 64 24.36 -14.67 -25.53
CA ASP A 64 25.52 -14.30 -26.32
C ASP A 64 26.72 -13.78 -25.49
N LYS A 65 26.54 -13.68 -24.17
CA LYS A 65 27.54 -13.24 -23.20
C LYS A 65 28.01 -11.78 -23.35
N LYS A 66 27.27 -10.95 -24.04
CA LYS A 66 27.63 -9.54 -24.22
C LYS A 66 27.06 -8.65 -23.15
N ASP A 67 25.96 -9.09 -22.55
CA ASP A 67 25.22 -8.29 -21.57
C ASP A 67 24.93 -9.04 -20.29
N PHE A 68 24.87 -8.29 -19.21
CA PHE A 68 24.41 -8.78 -17.92
C PHE A 68 23.72 -7.68 -17.12
N SER A 69 22.90 -8.10 -16.18
CA SER A 69 22.31 -7.24 -15.14
C SER A 69 22.42 -7.90 -13.78
N VAL A 70 22.69 -7.11 -12.76
CA VAL A 70 22.64 -7.54 -11.36
C VAL A 70 21.58 -6.72 -10.67
N VAL A 71 20.53 -7.38 -10.19
CA VAL A 71 19.48 -6.75 -9.39
C VAL A 71 19.75 -7.03 -7.93
N ILE A 72 19.95 -5.99 -7.14
CA ILE A 72 20.35 -6.04 -5.74
C ILE A 72 19.24 -5.45 -4.90
N CYS A 73 18.80 -6.16 -3.87
CA CYS A 73 17.87 -5.68 -2.87
C CYS A 73 18.60 -5.43 -1.55
N ASN A 74 18.60 -4.19 -1.10
CA ASN A 74 19.04 -3.83 0.24
C ASN A 74 17.82 -3.50 1.10
N ASP A 75 17.39 -4.48 1.87
CA ASP A 75 16.25 -4.40 2.78
C ASP A 75 16.68 -4.16 4.24
N SER A 76 17.79 -3.45 4.42
CA SER A 76 18.32 -3.05 5.72
C SER A 76 18.48 -1.54 5.85
N GLY A 77 18.61 -1.05 7.07
CA GLY A 77 18.93 0.35 7.39
C GLY A 77 20.39 0.75 7.12
N LYS A 78 21.21 -0.15 6.56
CA LYS A 78 22.64 0.09 6.31
C LYS A 78 22.93 0.32 4.84
N THR A 79 23.87 1.20 4.58
CA THR A 79 24.52 1.27 3.27
C THR A 79 25.41 0.05 3.07
N LYS A 80 25.31 -0.60 1.92
CA LYS A 80 26.13 -1.76 1.55
C LYS A 80 27.01 -1.44 0.37
N GLU A 81 28.17 -2.10 0.32
CA GLU A 81 29.12 -2.02 -0.78
C GLU A 81 29.24 -3.38 -1.47
N PHE A 82 29.12 -3.38 -2.79
CA PHE A 82 29.25 -4.55 -3.63
C PHE A 82 30.39 -4.37 -4.63
N SER A 83 31.19 -5.44 -4.82
CA SER A 83 32.22 -5.50 -5.87
C SER A 83 31.75 -6.48 -6.94
N ILE A 84 31.51 -5.96 -8.14
CA ILE A 84 31.06 -6.75 -9.30
C ILE A 84 32.29 -7.03 -10.18
N ARG A 85 32.56 -8.31 -10.44
CA ARG A 85 33.68 -8.75 -11.28
C ARG A 85 33.15 -9.62 -12.42
N PRO A 86 32.88 -9.07 -13.59
CA PRO A 86 32.48 -9.84 -14.76
C PRO A 86 33.53 -10.87 -15.12
N ARG A 87 33.11 -12.11 -15.37
CA ARG A 87 33.97 -13.20 -15.84
C ARG A 87 33.24 -13.97 -16.91
N ASP A 88 34.00 -14.47 -17.88
CA ASP A 88 33.46 -15.27 -18.98
C ASP A 88 32.39 -14.58 -19.81
N LEU A 89 32.45 -13.24 -19.86
CA LEU A 89 31.62 -12.36 -20.67
C LEU A 89 32.48 -11.66 -21.71
N ASP A 90 31.93 -11.44 -22.89
CA ASP A 90 32.57 -10.75 -24.02
C ASP A 90 32.24 -9.24 -24.01
N LEU A 91 32.57 -8.58 -22.90
CA LEU A 91 32.29 -7.15 -22.74
C LEU A 91 33.19 -6.27 -23.60
N ALA A 92 32.64 -5.17 -24.08
CA ALA A 92 33.42 -4.18 -24.79
C ALA A 92 34.48 -3.54 -23.89
N GLU A 93 35.65 -3.19 -24.46
CA GLU A 93 36.70 -2.48 -23.74
C GLU A 93 36.19 -1.13 -23.26
N GLY A 94 36.43 -0.82 -21.98
CA GLY A 94 35.98 0.42 -21.36
C GLY A 94 34.48 0.48 -21.06
N MET A 95 33.81 -0.68 -21.05
CA MET A 95 32.39 -0.78 -20.69
C MET A 95 32.09 -0.05 -19.37
N GLN A 96 31.09 0.80 -19.41
CA GLN A 96 30.51 1.42 -18.23
C GLN A 96 29.21 0.71 -17.87
N LEU A 97 29.03 0.40 -16.58
CA LEU A 97 27.79 -0.18 -16.08
C LEU A 97 26.85 0.93 -15.64
N LYS A 98 25.62 0.91 -16.11
CA LYS A 98 24.59 1.86 -15.71
C LYS A 98 23.92 1.40 -14.43
N VAL A 99 23.61 2.35 -13.56
CA VAL A 99 23.03 2.09 -12.24
C VAL A 99 21.66 2.73 -12.15
N TRP A 100 20.66 1.92 -11.87
CA TRP A 100 19.27 2.33 -11.70
C TRP A 100 18.80 1.97 -10.30
N GLU A 101 18.08 2.90 -9.65
CA GLU A 101 17.63 2.76 -8.27
C GLU A 101 16.12 2.97 -8.15
N THR A 102 15.48 2.17 -7.31
CA THR A 102 14.16 2.47 -6.75
C THR A 102 14.27 2.45 -5.23
N ARG A 103 13.83 3.52 -4.61
CA ARG A 103 13.75 3.65 -3.14
C ARG A 103 12.67 4.64 -2.73
N ALA A 104 12.34 4.66 -1.45
CA ALA A 104 11.43 5.67 -0.90
C ALA A 104 11.98 7.09 -1.07
N ALA A 105 11.07 8.06 -1.11
CA ALA A 105 11.41 9.47 -1.11
C ALA A 105 12.10 9.88 0.19
N GLU A 106 13.06 10.77 0.10
CA GLU A 106 13.66 11.49 1.23
C GLU A 106 12.80 12.72 1.59
N ASP A 107 13.09 13.34 2.71
CA ASP A 107 12.39 14.55 3.12
C ASP A 107 12.43 15.63 2.02
N GLY A 108 11.28 16.18 1.69
CA GLY A 108 11.12 17.19 0.64
C GLY A 108 11.07 16.66 -0.80
N GLN A 109 11.15 15.36 -0.99
CA GLN A 109 10.98 14.73 -2.31
C GLN A 109 9.52 14.26 -2.52
N LEU A 110 9.12 14.19 -3.79
CA LEU A 110 7.89 13.51 -4.18
C LEU A 110 8.02 12.00 -3.92
N TYR A 111 6.92 11.34 -3.56
CA TYR A 111 6.93 9.92 -3.14
C TYR A 111 7.57 8.97 -4.16
N ASN A 112 7.48 9.28 -5.45
CA ASN A 112 7.98 8.48 -6.56
C ASN A 112 9.23 9.05 -7.24
N GLU A 113 9.84 10.09 -6.69
CA GLU A 113 10.99 10.78 -7.30
C GLU A 113 12.20 9.88 -7.52
N ASN A 114 12.31 8.83 -6.71
CA ASN A 114 13.42 7.87 -6.79
C ASN A 114 12.98 6.50 -7.37
N TYR A 115 11.89 6.45 -8.14
CA TYR A 115 11.45 5.20 -8.76
C TYR A 115 12.11 5.01 -10.13
N VAL A 116 12.79 3.88 -10.29
CA VAL A 116 13.53 3.47 -11.49
C VAL A 116 14.41 4.61 -12.05
N LYS A 117 15.13 5.27 -11.16
CA LYS A 117 15.95 6.44 -11.48
C LYS A 117 17.35 6.03 -11.87
N HIS A 118 17.84 6.53 -12.99
CA HIS A 118 19.26 6.43 -13.35
C HIS A 118 20.09 7.30 -12.40
N ILE A 119 20.96 6.69 -11.61
CA ILE A 119 21.74 7.39 -10.59
C ILE A 119 23.23 7.55 -10.96
N GLY A 120 23.65 7.00 -12.08
CA GLY A 120 25.01 7.17 -12.61
C GLY A 120 25.56 5.91 -13.28
N ASN A 121 26.83 6.00 -13.65
CA ASN A 121 27.57 4.92 -14.31
C ASN A 121 28.77 4.51 -13.46
N LEU A 122 29.12 3.23 -13.49
CA LEU A 122 30.32 2.68 -12.87
C LEU A 122 31.37 2.45 -13.96
N SER A 123 32.61 2.85 -13.68
CA SER A 123 33.76 2.51 -14.48
C SER A 123 34.55 1.37 -13.83
N ALA A 124 35.15 0.50 -14.63
CA ALA A 124 36.01 -0.54 -14.12
C ALA A 124 37.27 0.03 -13.45
N ALA A 125 37.64 -0.55 -12.31
CA ALA A 125 38.95 -0.33 -11.70
C ALA A 125 40.05 -1.04 -12.52
N GLU A 126 41.32 -0.83 -12.16
CA GLU A 126 42.47 -1.46 -12.85
C GLU A 126 42.43 -3.00 -12.82
N ASP A 127 41.80 -3.58 -11.80
CA ASP A 127 41.61 -5.03 -11.67
C ASP A 127 40.36 -5.57 -12.39
N GLY A 128 39.66 -4.70 -13.13
CA GLY A 128 38.45 -5.04 -13.87
C GLY A 128 37.19 -5.14 -12.99
N SER A 129 37.25 -4.76 -11.72
CA SER A 129 36.08 -4.73 -10.85
C SER A 129 35.35 -3.40 -10.92
N TYR A 130 34.03 -3.47 -10.61
CA TYR A 130 33.18 -2.29 -10.44
C TYR A 130 32.69 -2.26 -9.00
N THR A 131 32.81 -1.13 -8.34
CA THR A 131 32.33 -0.94 -6.96
C THR A 131 31.03 -0.15 -6.97
N LEU A 132 30.02 -0.68 -6.29
CA LEU A 132 28.71 -0.11 -6.14
C LEU A 132 28.39 0.11 -4.66
N THR A 133 27.93 1.31 -4.32
CA THR A 133 27.34 1.60 -3.02
C THR A 133 25.82 1.57 -3.15
N VAL A 134 25.14 0.75 -2.34
CA VAL A 134 23.70 0.60 -2.33
C VAL A 134 23.13 1.19 -1.05
N LYS A 135 22.26 2.17 -1.19
CA LYS A 135 21.61 2.86 -0.07
C LYS A 135 20.67 1.93 0.72
N PRO A 136 20.35 2.27 1.98
CA PRO A 136 19.31 1.59 2.74
C PRO A 136 17.97 1.55 2.00
N TRP A 137 17.21 0.48 2.20
CA TRP A 137 15.84 0.33 1.73
C TRP A 137 15.66 0.62 0.25
N SER A 138 16.54 0.05 -0.58
CA SER A 138 16.54 0.25 -2.01
C SER A 138 16.63 -1.04 -2.81
N ILE A 139 16.14 -0.99 -4.04
CA ILE A 139 16.46 -1.97 -5.07
C ILE A 139 17.27 -1.28 -6.15
N VAL A 140 18.37 -1.89 -6.55
CA VAL A 140 19.30 -1.33 -7.52
C VAL A 140 19.57 -2.34 -8.63
N THR A 141 19.51 -1.88 -9.86
CA THR A 141 20.00 -2.66 -11.00
C THR A 141 21.29 -2.05 -11.54
N VAL A 142 22.30 -2.89 -11.70
CA VAL A 142 23.52 -2.57 -12.44
C VAL A 142 23.50 -3.35 -13.74
N THR A 143 23.65 -2.67 -14.87
CA THR A 143 23.50 -3.29 -16.18
C THR A 143 24.47 -2.80 -17.22
N THR A 144 24.80 -3.65 -18.19
CA THR A 144 25.54 -3.29 -19.40
C THR A 144 24.64 -2.71 -20.50
N LEU A 145 23.31 -2.90 -20.37
CA LEU A 145 22.35 -2.45 -21.38
C LEU A 145 22.41 -0.95 -21.57
N ASP A 146 22.35 -0.54 -22.82
CA ASP A 146 22.13 0.87 -23.15
C ASP A 146 20.64 1.19 -23.00
N MET A 147 20.33 1.90 -21.92
CA MET A 147 18.97 2.32 -21.56
C MET A 147 18.73 3.79 -21.90
N GLU A 148 19.49 4.36 -22.84
CA GLU A 148 19.31 5.76 -23.26
C GLU A 148 17.91 5.97 -23.83
N GLY A 149 17.21 6.97 -23.30
CA GLY A 149 15.82 7.24 -23.65
C GLY A 149 14.78 6.42 -22.86
N MET A 150 15.21 5.40 -22.12
CA MET A 150 14.29 4.59 -21.31
C MET A 150 13.80 5.28 -20.03
N GLU A 151 14.41 6.39 -19.64
CA GLU A 151 14.02 7.13 -18.44
C GLU A 151 12.56 7.60 -18.53
N GLU A 152 12.11 8.07 -19.69
CA GLU A 152 10.71 8.46 -19.90
C GLU A 152 9.76 7.26 -19.89
N GLU A 153 10.15 6.14 -20.48
CA GLU A 153 9.34 4.91 -20.48
C GLU A 153 9.27 4.22 -19.12
N LEU A 154 10.33 4.35 -18.32
CA LEU A 154 10.41 3.75 -17.00
C LEU A 154 9.84 4.68 -15.94
N SER A 155 9.77 5.99 -16.22
CA SER A 155 9.26 6.95 -15.25
C SER A 155 7.77 6.75 -15.03
N ILE A 156 7.41 6.63 -13.77
CA ILE A 156 6.03 6.84 -13.35
C ILE A 156 5.82 8.36 -13.33
N PRO A 157 4.72 8.87 -13.91
CA PRO A 157 4.45 10.30 -13.89
C PRO A 157 4.60 10.85 -12.46
N ALA A 158 5.36 11.93 -12.33
CA ALA A 158 5.59 12.53 -11.03
C ALA A 158 4.25 12.88 -10.37
N ALA A 159 4.05 12.43 -9.14
CA ALA A 159 2.94 12.91 -8.34
C ALA A 159 3.09 14.42 -8.17
N THR A 160 2.03 15.16 -8.39
CA THR A 160 1.99 16.55 -7.97
C THR A 160 1.74 16.60 -6.46
N GLU A 161 2.33 17.57 -5.76
CA GLU A 161 2.06 17.73 -4.32
C GLU A 161 0.56 17.82 -4.01
N ASP A 162 -0.18 18.40 -4.94
CA ASP A 162 -1.60 18.68 -4.82
C ASP A 162 -2.49 17.45 -5.15
N GLY A 163 -1.94 16.45 -5.81
CA GLY A 163 -2.68 15.35 -6.42
C GLY A 163 -3.08 14.21 -5.50
N ARG A 164 -2.74 14.23 -4.21
CA ARG A 164 -2.88 13.02 -3.39
C ARG A 164 -4.02 13.03 -2.38
N TYR A 165 -4.54 14.18 -2.02
CA TYR A 165 -5.34 14.31 -0.81
C TYR A 165 -6.77 14.79 -1.03
N VAL A 166 -7.02 15.51 -2.08
CA VAL A 166 -8.34 16.07 -2.36
C VAL A 166 -8.64 16.00 -3.84
N LEU A 167 -9.65 15.26 -4.19
CA LEU A 167 -10.27 15.28 -5.51
C LEU A 167 -11.56 16.11 -5.38
N ASP A 168 -11.47 17.36 -5.80
CA ASP A 168 -12.61 18.26 -5.95
C ASP A 168 -12.69 18.61 -7.42
N THR A 169 -13.72 18.17 -8.08
CA THR A 169 -13.92 18.34 -9.53
C THR A 169 -14.87 19.49 -9.86
N ASP A 170 -15.46 20.12 -8.84
CA ASP A 170 -16.50 21.15 -9.07
C ASP A 170 -15.98 22.40 -9.75
N GLU A 171 -14.72 22.78 -9.51
CA GLU A 171 -14.20 24.05 -10.03
C GLU A 171 -13.21 23.88 -11.20
N THR A 172 -12.36 22.89 -11.17
CA THR A 172 -11.26 22.80 -12.15
C THR A 172 -10.95 21.38 -12.64
N GLY A 173 -11.56 20.36 -12.09
CA GLY A 173 -11.17 18.97 -12.33
C GLY A 173 -9.77 18.65 -11.81
N LYS A 174 -9.18 19.50 -10.97
CA LYS A 174 -7.85 19.33 -10.40
C LYS A 174 -7.97 18.97 -8.93
N THR A 175 -7.07 18.11 -8.53
CA THR A 175 -6.87 17.85 -7.11
C THR A 175 -6.43 19.13 -6.41
N GLN A 176 -7.15 19.48 -5.36
CA GLN A 176 -6.84 20.64 -4.54
C GLN A 176 -6.31 20.20 -3.19
N LYS A 177 -5.26 20.85 -2.73
CA LYS A 177 -4.86 20.79 -1.35
C LYS A 177 -5.79 21.73 -0.58
N THR A 178 -6.79 21.16 0.06
CA THR A 178 -7.56 21.95 1.01
C THR A 178 -6.80 22.02 2.31
N GLU A 179 -6.70 23.22 2.83
CA GLU A 179 -6.12 23.52 4.11
C GLU A 179 -6.60 22.53 5.18
N ASP A 180 -5.71 21.97 5.95
CA ASP A 180 -5.80 21.24 7.22
C ASP A 180 -7.14 20.55 7.63
N THR A 181 -8.21 20.73 6.89
CA THR A 181 -9.56 20.24 7.22
C THR A 181 -9.83 18.85 6.67
N TYR A 182 -9.27 18.53 5.49
CA TYR A 182 -9.50 17.26 4.82
C TYR A 182 -8.20 16.48 4.62
N LEU A 183 -8.26 15.19 4.85
CA LEU A 183 -7.22 14.24 4.44
C LEU A 183 -7.49 13.71 3.02
N TYR A 184 -8.76 13.67 2.62
CA TYR A 184 -9.19 13.19 1.32
C TYR A 184 -10.62 13.62 1.02
N VAL A 185 -10.90 13.99 -0.23
CA VAL A 185 -12.25 14.24 -0.76
C VAL A 185 -12.33 13.70 -2.17
N ASP A 186 -13.41 13.03 -2.50
CA ASP A 186 -13.71 12.55 -3.85
C ASP A 186 -15.22 12.58 -4.09
N ASP A 187 -15.65 13.38 -5.05
CA ASP A 187 -17.04 13.46 -5.49
C ASP A 187 -17.31 12.58 -6.72
N TYR A 188 -16.29 11.87 -7.20
CA TYR A 188 -16.33 10.97 -8.35
C TYR A 188 -16.80 11.60 -9.67
N ASN A 189 -16.84 12.91 -9.78
CA ASN A 189 -17.26 13.62 -10.98
C ASN A 189 -16.10 13.82 -11.96
N TYR A 190 -15.63 12.74 -12.56
CA TYR A 190 -14.43 12.72 -13.39
C TYR A 190 -14.63 13.19 -14.84
N ALA A 191 -15.82 13.67 -15.21
CA ALA A 191 -16.12 14.05 -16.59
C ALA A 191 -15.17 15.12 -17.15
N ASP A 192 -14.78 16.07 -16.30
CA ASP A 192 -13.88 17.17 -16.69
C ASP A 192 -12.39 16.82 -16.58
N MET A 193 -12.05 15.70 -15.96
CA MET A 193 -10.65 15.24 -15.83
C MET A 193 -10.12 14.55 -17.08
N GLY A 194 -10.95 14.42 -18.09
CA GLY A 194 -10.64 13.63 -19.26
C GLY A 194 -10.66 12.14 -18.94
N ASN A 195 -10.54 11.34 -19.97
CA ASN A 195 -10.57 9.90 -19.80
C ASN A 195 -9.25 9.43 -19.16
N VAL A 196 -9.34 8.81 -18.00
CA VAL A 196 -8.16 8.23 -17.31
C VAL A 196 -7.54 7.06 -18.08
N MET A 197 -8.18 6.55 -19.12
CA MET A 197 -7.69 5.50 -19.99
C MET A 197 -7.33 6.06 -21.37
N THR A 198 -6.33 6.95 -21.42
CA THR A 198 -5.72 7.34 -22.69
C THR A 198 -4.59 6.37 -23.00
N TYR A 199 -4.77 5.62 -24.07
CA TYR A 199 -3.72 4.84 -24.69
C TYR A 199 -2.98 5.67 -25.73
N GLU A 200 -1.92 5.10 -26.33
CA GLU A 200 -1.08 5.73 -27.33
C GLU A 200 -1.87 6.67 -28.27
N ASP A 201 -1.40 7.90 -28.41
CA ASP A 201 -2.00 8.98 -29.21
C ASP A 201 -3.20 9.72 -28.56
N GLY A 202 -3.47 9.56 -27.28
CA GLY A 202 -4.54 10.29 -26.62
C GLY A 202 -5.94 9.86 -27.05
N GLN A 203 -6.08 8.68 -27.66
CA GLN A 203 -7.36 8.11 -28.05
C GLN A 203 -7.81 7.00 -27.10
N ILE A 204 -9.08 7.03 -26.75
CA ILE A 204 -9.76 5.93 -26.07
C ILE A 204 -9.76 4.73 -27.03
N VAL A 205 -9.25 3.61 -26.60
CA VAL A 205 -9.38 2.37 -27.36
C VAL A 205 -10.80 1.84 -27.20
N GLU A 206 -11.58 1.82 -28.26
CA GLU A 206 -12.95 1.26 -28.27
C GLU A 206 -13.04 -0.15 -27.64
N SER A 207 -11.93 -0.90 -27.66
CA SER A 207 -11.85 -2.23 -27.06
C SER A 207 -12.10 -2.24 -25.55
N ASP A 208 -11.76 -1.16 -24.84
CA ASP A 208 -11.94 -1.11 -23.38
C ASP A 208 -13.38 -0.82 -23.01
N GLN A 209 -14.03 0.02 -23.77
CA GLN A 209 -15.46 0.26 -23.63
C GLN A 209 -16.27 -1.00 -23.94
N SER A 210 -15.89 -1.73 -24.99
CA SER A 210 -16.53 -3.00 -25.30
C SER A 210 -16.29 -4.06 -24.22
N PHE A 211 -15.16 -4.02 -23.55
CA PHE A 211 -14.86 -4.89 -22.42
C PHE A 211 -15.72 -4.55 -21.19
N ILE A 212 -15.88 -3.27 -20.87
CA ILE A 212 -16.76 -2.79 -19.81
C ILE A 212 -18.23 -3.14 -20.12
N GLU A 213 -18.68 -2.91 -21.35
CA GLU A 213 -19.99 -3.29 -21.82
C GLU A 213 -20.23 -4.81 -21.80
N SER A 214 -19.22 -5.61 -22.17
CA SER A 214 -19.32 -7.07 -22.12
C SER A 214 -19.49 -7.61 -20.71
N ARG A 215 -19.06 -6.86 -19.69
CA ARG A 215 -19.30 -7.15 -18.27
C ARG A 215 -20.65 -6.66 -17.78
N GLY A 216 -21.49 -6.10 -18.68
CA GLY A 216 -22.82 -5.58 -18.38
C GLY A 216 -22.80 -4.26 -17.61
N GLY A 217 -21.66 -3.56 -17.65
CA GLY A 217 -21.50 -2.22 -17.11
C GLY A 217 -21.83 -1.15 -18.13
N LYS A 218 -22.10 0.04 -17.66
CA LYS A 218 -22.06 1.28 -18.44
C LYS A 218 -20.61 1.75 -18.55
N ASP A 219 -20.36 2.77 -19.34
CA ASP A 219 -19.08 3.46 -19.39
C ASP A 219 -18.61 3.78 -17.96
N GLY A 220 -17.51 3.18 -17.57
CA GLY A 220 -16.94 3.37 -16.25
C GLY A 220 -15.51 3.90 -16.36
N PHE A 221 -15.08 4.59 -15.31
CA PHE A 221 -13.72 5.09 -15.17
C PHE A 221 -13.07 4.42 -13.98
N TYR A 222 -11.75 4.28 -14.01
CA TYR A 222 -11.03 3.82 -12.83
C TYR A 222 -11.00 4.94 -11.78
N PRO A 223 -11.36 4.63 -10.52
CA PRO A 223 -11.16 5.58 -9.43
C PRO A 223 -9.66 5.87 -9.26
N LEU A 224 -9.30 7.12 -9.03
CA LEU A 224 -7.91 7.56 -9.09
C LEU A 224 -7.05 7.03 -7.92
N TYR A 225 -7.61 6.92 -6.72
CA TYR A 225 -6.83 6.61 -5.53
C TYR A 225 -7.38 5.46 -4.69
N THR A 226 -8.38 4.77 -5.16
CA THR A 226 -8.91 3.59 -4.49
C THR A 226 -8.13 2.34 -4.88
N GLN A 227 -8.13 1.37 -4.01
CA GLN A 227 -7.54 0.07 -4.23
C GLN A 227 -8.56 -1.01 -3.89
N ASP A 228 -8.98 -1.76 -4.90
CA ASP A 228 -9.90 -2.88 -4.69
C ASP A 228 -9.19 -3.98 -3.89
N THR A 229 -9.80 -4.36 -2.80
CA THR A 229 -9.34 -5.49 -2.00
C THR A 229 -10.10 -6.75 -2.35
N ASN A 230 -11.32 -6.61 -2.83
CA ASN A 230 -12.16 -7.67 -3.37
C ASN A 230 -13.26 -7.04 -4.23
N GLY A 231 -13.63 -7.66 -5.34
CA GLY A 231 -14.61 -7.09 -6.28
C GLY A 231 -13.96 -6.15 -7.29
N THR A 232 -14.78 -5.41 -7.99
CA THR A 232 -14.38 -4.42 -8.98
C THR A 232 -15.19 -3.16 -8.75
N PHE A 233 -14.51 -2.05 -8.52
CA PHE A 233 -15.14 -0.74 -8.31
C PHE A 233 -14.75 0.19 -9.44
N GLU A 234 -15.75 0.83 -10.03
CA GLU A 234 -15.61 1.75 -11.15
C GLU A 234 -16.40 3.02 -10.85
N VAL A 235 -15.96 4.16 -11.38
CA VAL A 235 -16.75 5.38 -11.37
C VAL A 235 -17.72 5.32 -12.54
N VAL A 236 -19.00 5.32 -12.27
CA VAL A 236 -20.07 5.23 -13.25
C VAL A 236 -20.85 6.56 -13.27
N MET A 237 -20.91 7.18 -14.44
CA MET A 237 -21.68 8.41 -14.65
C MET A 237 -23.17 8.09 -14.85
N ASP A 238 -24.03 8.85 -14.24
CA ASP A 238 -25.47 8.79 -14.51
C ASP A 238 -25.88 9.67 -15.70
N GLU A 239 -27.16 9.71 -16.03
CA GLU A 239 -27.70 10.47 -17.15
C GLU A 239 -27.60 12.01 -16.94
N THR A 240 -27.37 12.45 -15.73
CA THR A 240 -27.18 13.87 -15.39
C THR A 240 -25.72 14.30 -15.44
N GLY A 241 -24.79 13.36 -15.61
CA GLY A 241 -23.37 13.59 -15.54
C GLY A 241 -22.78 13.49 -14.13
N ASN A 242 -23.56 13.06 -13.13
CA ASN A 242 -23.05 12.80 -11.80
C ASN A 242 -22.34 11.44 -11.75
N GLY A 243 -21.07 11.45 -11.35
CA GLY A 243 -20.28 10.27 -11.11
C GLY A 243 -20.55 9.67 -9.73
N ALA A 244 -20.45 8.36 -9.63
CA ALA A 244 -20.47 7.67 -8.35
C ALA A 244 -19.59 6.42 -8.42
N LEU A 245 -18.95 6.07 -7.33
CA LEU A 245 -18.23 4.81 -7.22
C LEU A 245 -19.22 3.64 -7.13
N GLU A 246 -19.16 2.73 -8.05
CA GLU A 246 -20.06 1.57 -8.10
C GLU A 246 -19.28 0.25 -8.07
N MET A 247 -19.71 -0.68 -7.23
CA MET A 247 -19.24 -2.06 -7.29
C MET A 247 -19.93 -2.76 -8.47
N THR A 248 -19.19 -2.98 -9.54
CA THR A 248 -19.71 -3.47 -10.82
C THR A 248 -19.55 -4.97 -11.03
N GLY A 249 -18.70 -5.63 -10.26
CA GLY A 249 -18.53 -7.08 -10.30
C GLY A 249 -19.82 -7.81 -9.94
N GLN A 250 -20.20 -8.83 -10.73
CA GLN A 250 -21.47 -9.54 -10.54
C GLN A 250 -21.31 -10.94 -9.94
N THR A 251 -20.11 -11.48 -9.99
CA THR A 251 -19.83 -12.84 -9.50
C THR A 251 -18.67 -12.83 -8.56
N GLY A 252 -18.86 -13.37 -7.38
CA GLY A 252 -17.74 -13.67 -6.50
C GLY A 252 -16.68 -14.49 -7.22
N GLY A 253 -15.44 -14.06 -7.15
CA GLY A 253 -14.28 -14.68 -7.81
C GLY A 253 -13.96 -16.06 -7.30
N GLY A 254 -14.92 -16.95 -7.27
CA GLY A 254 -14.74 -18.32 -6.82
C GLY A 254 -14.42 -18.44 -5.33
N TRP A 255 -14.16 -19.66 -4.89
CA TRP A 255 -13.98 -20.00 -3.47
C TRP A 255 -12.75 -19.41 -2.77
N TRP A 256 -11.81 -18.84 -3.51
CA TRP A 256 -10.66 -18.11 -2.97
C TRP A 256 -11.02 -16.73 -2.40
N ASN A 257 -12.06 -16.11 -2.94
CA ASN A 257 -12.46 -14.74 -2.68
C ASN A 257 -13.90 -14.66 -2.14
N GLY A 258 -14.27 -15.54 -1.23
CA GLY A 258 -15.60 -15.55 -0.61
C GLY A 258 -15.88 -14.40 0.36
N GLY A 259 -15.17 -13.27 0.25
CA GLY A 259 -15.36 -12.09 1.08
C GLY A 259 -16.32 -11.07 0.47
N GLU A 260 -16.76 -10.14 1.27
CA GLU A 260 -17.57 -9.00 0.84
C GLU A 260 -16.72 -8.11 -0.10
N PRO A 261 -17.29 -7.66 -1.24
CA PRO A 261 -16.58 -6.75 -2.14
C PRO A 261 -16.26 -5.47 -1.39
N SER A 262 -15.03 -5.01 -1.54
CA SER A 262 -14.56 -3.80 -0.87
C SER A 262 -13.39 -3.15 -1.60
N THR A 263 -13.34 -1.85 -1.52
CA THR A 263 -12.23 -1.00 -1.98
C THR A 263 -11.74 -0.13 -0.85
N THR A 264 -10.52 0.35 -0.94
CA THR A 264 -9.89 1.16 0.10
C THR A 264 -9.24 2.39 -0.46
N VAL A 265 -9.21 3.44 0.33
CA VAL A 265 -8.57 4.71 -0.01
C VAL A 265 -7.83 5.26 1.20
N GLY A 266 -6.75 5.97 0.96
CA GLY A 266 -6.03 6.72 1.99
C GLY A 266 -4.68 6.11 2.38
N ASP A 267 -4.17 6.59 3.50
CA ASP A 267 -2.85 6.24 4.02
C ASP A 267 -2.99 5.40 5.30
N TYR A 268 -2.12 4.40 5.46
CA TYR A 268 -2.05 3.58 6.67
C TYR A 268 -1.69 4.38 7.93
N ARG A 269 -1.13 5.59 7.76
CA ARG A 269 -0.75 6.48 8.85
C ARG A 269 -1.89 7.32 9.39
N TRP A 270 -3.06 7.36 8.72
CA TRP A 270 -4.22 8.09 9.22
C TRP A 270 -4.69 7.52 10.55
N THR A 271 -4.89 8.41 11.53
CA THR A 271 -5.23 7.96 12.89
C THR A 271 -6.53 8.56 13.42
N ASN A 272 -6.64 9.86 13.56
CA ASN A 272 -7.86 10.50 14.08
C ASN A 272 -8.55 11.28 12.97
N TYR A 273 -9.65 10.74 12.49
CA TYR A 273 -10.39 11.32 11.37
C TYR A 273 -11.87 10.94 11.41
N LYS A 274 -12.68 11.68 10.66
CA LYS A 274 -14.06 11.35 10.37
C LYS A 274 -14.17 11.05 8.89
N ALA A 275 -14.55 9.85 8.55
CA ALA A 275 -14.93 9.47 7.18
C ALA A 275 -16.43 9.59 7.02
N SER A 276 -16.88 10.14 5.90
CA SER A 276 -18.30 10.20 5.51
C SER A 276 -18.47 9.96 4.02
N VAL A 277 -19.59 9.38 3.64
CA VAL A 277 -19.90 9.03 2.26
C VAL A 277 -21.40 8.95 2.09
N ASP A 278 -21.92 9.27 0.93
CA ASP A 278 -23.33 9.11 0.59
C ASP A 278 -23.57 7.72 -0.01
N PHE A 279 -24.47 6.97 0.57
CA PHE A 279 -24.92 5.66 0.11
C PHE A 279 -26.16 5.78 -0.75
N ASP A 280 -26.15 5.26 -1.97
CA ASP A 280 -27.38 4.96 -2.70
C ASP A 280 -27.94 3.61 -2.23
N LEU A 281 -28.76 3.63 -1.20
CA LEU A 281 -29.39 2.44 -0.61
C LEU A 281 -30.39 1.78 -1.56
N THR A 282 -30.75 2.44 -2.67
CA THR A 282 -31.62 1.85 -3.71
C THR A 282 -30.84 1.01 -4.72
N SER A 283 -29.52 1.15 -4.75
CA SER A 283 -28.64 0.44 -5.67
C SER A 283 -28.48 -1.06 -5.35
N THR A 284 -28.80 -1.45 -4.12
CA THR A 284 -28.64 -2.83 -3.66
C THR A 284 -29.70 -3.21 -2.63
N SER A 285 -29.93 -4.52 -2.46
CA SER A 285 -30.73 -5.07 -1.35
C SER A 285 -29.91 -5.32 -0.08
N GLU A 286 -28.61 -5.10 -0.15
CA GLU A 286 -27.66 -5.43 0.90
C GLU A 286 -27.28 -4.21 1.74
N HIS A 287 -26.51 -4.41 2.79
CA HIS A 287 -25.89 -3.31 3.49
C HIS A 287 -24.75 -2.71 2.65
N LEU A 288 -24.76 -1.39 2.47
CA LEU A 288 -23.56 -0.66 2.05
C LEU A 288 -22.71 -0.40 3.29
N LEU A 289 -21.40 -0.46 3.14
CA LEU A 289 -20.46 -0.50 4.24
C LEU A 289 -19.47 0.65 4.15
N LEU A 290 -19.30 1.36 5.26
CA LEU A 290 -18.20 2.29 5.49
C LEU A 290 -17.33 1.76 6.63
N GLY A 291 -16.04 1.62 6.38
CA GLY A 291 -15.07 1.18 7.37
C GLY A 291 -13.95 2.19 7.58
N VAL A 292 -13.37 2.18 8.76
CA VAL A 292 -12.22 3.02 9.13
C VAL A 292 -11.11 2.17 9.74
N ARG A 293 -9.90 2.74 9.73
CA ARG A 293 -8.69 2.10 10.27
C ARG A 293 -8.45 0.71 9.69
N GLN A 294 -8.64 0.59 8.36
CA GLN A 294 -8.34 -0.64 7.67
C GLN A 294 -6.85 -0.84 7.55
N ARG A 295 -6.39 -2.02 7.93
CA ARG A 295 -5.04 -2.52 7.76
C ARG A 295 -5.00 -3.67 6.78
N GLY A 296 -3.91 -3.77 6.08
CA GLY A 296 -3.64 -4.92 5.23
C GLY A 296 -4.29 -4.84 3.85
N ALA A 297 -3.66 -5.51 2.90
CA ALA A 297 -4.21 -5.78 1.59
C ALA A 297 -4.95 -7.12 1.62
N ALA A 298 -5.91 -7.30 0.72
CA ALA A 298 -6.52 -8.58 0.48
C ALA A 298 -5.45 -9.64 0.21
N GLY A 299 -5.49 -10.70 0.95
CA GLY A 299 -4.57 -11.82 0.78
C GLY A 299 -5.14 -13.08 1.38
N GLY A 300 -5.19 -14.14 0.59
CA GLY A 300 -5.49 -15.51 0.91
C GLY A 300 -6.24 -15.80 2.22
N GLY A 301 -7.54 -15.73 2.24
CA GLY A 301 -8.39 -16.16 3.35
C GLY A 301 -8.86 -15.07 4.32
N ASP A 302 -8.21 -13.92 4.36
CA ASP A 302 -8.59 -12.79 5.23
C ASP A 302 -9.26 -11.64 4.45
N ASN A 303 -9.80 -11.91 3.30
CA ASN A 303 -10.42 -10.92 2.39
C ASN A 303 -11.80 -10.52 2.87
N LYS A 304 -11.91 -10.01 4.05
CA LYS A 304 -13.19 -9.65 4.60
C LYS A 304 -13.19 -8.19 5.01
N VAL A 305 -14.35 -7.65 5.06
CA VAL A 305 -14.70 -6.45 5.84
C VAL A 305 -14.07 -6.46 7.25
N SER A 306 -13.75 -7.65 7.77
CA SER A 306 -12.96 -7.87 8.98
C SER A 306 -11.56 -7.22 8.96
N MET A 307 -11.07 -6.76 7.82
CA MET A 307 -9.82 -6.01 7.73
C MET A 307 -9.99 -4.54 8.11
N SER A 308 -11.21 -3.99 8.06
CA SER A 308 -11.53 -2.74 8.73
C SER A 308 -11.63 -3.00 10.22
N ALA A 309 -10.92 -2.23 11.02
CA ALA A 309 -11.05 -2.37 12.47
C ALA A 309 -12.50 -2.11 12.89
N TYR A 310 -13.10 -1.09 12.32
CA TYR A 310 -14.48 -0.70 12.62
C TYR A 310 -15.22 -0.40 11.33
N ASN A 311 -16.47 -0.88 11.21
CA ASN A 311 -17.33 -0.53 10.10
C ASN A 311 -18.79 -0.45 10.51
N ILE A 312 -19.55 0.39 9.80
CA ILE A 312 -21.00 0.43 9.83
C ILE A 312 -21.53 -0.01 8.47
N GLY A 313 -22.54 -0.87 8.49
CA GLY A 313 -23.35 -1.21 7.33
C GLY A 313 -24.75 -0.63 7.48
N VAL A 314 -25.31 -0.08 6.40
CA VAL A 314 -26.70 0.43 6.37
C VAL A 314 -27.41 -0.13 5.15
N ASN A 315 -28.66 -0.55 5.28
CA ASN A 315 -29.48 -1.04 4.18
C ASN A 315 -30.70 -0.13 3.89
N SER A 316 -31.43 -0.47 2.85
CA SER A 316 -32.59 0.33 2.39
C SER A 316 -33.77 0.39 3.37
N SER A 317 -33.83 -0.47 4.37
CA SER A 317 -34.84 -0.39 5.43
C SER A 317 -34.45 0.52 6.59
N GLY A 318 -33.21 1.04 6.58
CA GLY A 318 -32.65 1.81 7.67
C GLY A 318 -32.02 0.97 8.77
N GLU A 319 -31.99 -0.37 8.61
CA GLU A 319 -31.23 -1.21 9.52
C GLU A 319 -29.75 -0.89 9.40
N TRP A 320 -29.10 -0.69 10.55
CA TRP A 320 -27.65 -0.51 10.61
C TRP A 320 -27.01 -1.59 11.49
N ILE A 321 -25.78 -2.00 11.13
CA ILE A 321 -24.96 -2.96 11.85
C ILE A 321 -23.58 -2.36 12.05
N PHE A 322 -23.13 -2.28 13.30
CA PHE A 322 -21.76 -1.88 13.63
C PHE A 322 -20.91 -3.11 13.96
N ARG A 323 -19.71 -3.18 13.38
CA ARG A 323 -18.81 -4.33 13.53
C ARG A 323 -17.40 -3.88 13.93
N ARG A 324 -16.72 -4.74 14.69
CA ARG A 324 -15.29 -4.68 14.97
C ARG A 324 -14.62 -5.93 14.39
N TYR A 325 -13.67 -5.74 13.48
CA TYR A 325 -13.01 -6.84 12.73
C TYR A 325 -14.02 -7.87 12.17
N GLY A 326 -15.08 -7.38 11.57
CA GLY A 326 -16.14 -8.22 10.99
C GLY A 326 -17.10 -8.87 12.01
N THR A 327 -16.83 -8.77 13.30
CA THR A 327 -17.73 -9.24 14.35
C THR A 327 -18.77 -8.16 14.65
N GLU A 328 -20.04 -8.52 14.60
CA GLU A 328 -21.13 -7.63 14.98
C GLU A 328 -21.04 -7.28 16.48
N ILE A 329 -21.04 -5.98 16.78
CA ILE A 329 -21.04 -5.43 18.14
C ILE A 329 -22.41 -4.86 18.49
N ALA A 330 -23.06 -4.20 17.53
CA ALA A 330 -24.35 -3.58 17.73
C ALA A 330 -25.13 -3.52 16.42
N ARG A 331 -26.45 -3.42 16.53
CA ARG A 331 -27.39 -3.14 15.44
C ARG A 331 -28.55 -2.30 15.91
N GLY A 332 -29.23 -1.65 14.98
CA GLY A 332 -30.41 -0.86 15.25
C GLY A 332 -31.06 -0.38 13.97
N GLU A 333 -31.94 0.58 14.09
CA GLU A 333 -32.67 1.20 12.99
C GLU A 333 -32.42 2.71 13.01
N ALA A 334 -32.28 3.31 11.83
CA ALA A 334 -32.17 4.74 11.62
C ALA A 334 -33.26 5.20 10.65
N GLU A 335 -33.77 6.41 10.85
CA GLU A 335 -34.62 7.05 9.88
C GLU A 335 -33.78 7.59 8.71
N ILE A 336 -34.08 7.14 7.49
CA ILE A 336 -33.39 7.55 6.28
C ILE A 336 -34.16 8.71 5.64
N THR A 337 -33.47 9.83 5.44
CA THR A 337 -34.05 11.03 4.85
C THR A 337 -34.18 10.91 3.34
N ASP A 338 -33.09 10.53 2.67
CA ASP A 338 -33.05 10.23 1.24
C ASP A 338 -32.32 8.91 0.99
N PRO A 339 -33.02 7.87 0.54
CA PRO A 339 -32.38 6.57 0.32
C PRO A 339 -31.40 6.57 -0.87
N LYS A 340 -31.38 7.60 -1.74
CA LYS A 340 -30.41 7.72 -2.82
C LYS A 340 -29.13 8.45 -2.41
N ALA A 341 -29.18 9.18 -1.31
CA ALA A 341 -28.07 9.96 -0.79
C ALA A 341 -28.04 9.91 0.75
N CYS A 342 -28.11 8.70 1.31
CA CYS A 342 -28.03 8.52 2.75
C CYS A 342 -26.60 8.76 3.22
N ASN A 343 -26.39 9.85 3.96
CA ASN A 343 -25.06 10.14 4.47
C ASN A 343 -24.71 9.25 5.66
N VAL A 344 -23.64 8.47 5.51
CA VAL A 344 -23.11 7.59 6.56
C VAL A 344 -21.72 8.06 6.94
N ALA A 345 -21.46 8.17 8.25
CA ALA A 345 -20.14 8.59 8.72
C ALA A 345 -19.66 7.78 9.92
N ILE A 346 -18.33 7.66 10.04
CA ILE A 346 -17.65 7.16 11.23
C ILE A 346 -16.59 8.17 11.64
N ARG A 347 -16.64 8.58 12.90
CA ARG A 347 -15.61 9.36 13.56
C ARG A 347 -14.75 8.41 14.41
N ALA A 348 -13.47 8.34 14.12
CA ALA A 348 -12.49 7.58 14.89
C ALA A 348 -11.54 8.57 15.60
N ALA A 349 -11.58 8.61 16.91
CA ALA A 349 -10.73 9.46 17.74
C ALA A 349 -10.16 8.65 18.90
N GLU A 350 -8.86 8.39 18.85
CA GLU A 350 -8.16 7.53 19.79
C GLU A 350 -8.87 6.18 19.96
N ASP A 351 -9.41 5.87 21.12
CA ASP A 351 -10.13 4.64 21.45
C ASP A 351 -11.63 4.70 21.18
N THR A 352 -12.16 5.88 20.83
CA THR A 352 -13.59 6.12 20.69
C THR A 352 -14.02 6.23 19.24
N ILE A 353 -14.97 5.39 18.86
CA ILE A 353 -15.50 5.27 17.51
C ILE A 353 -16.99 5.60 17.54
N THR A 354 -17.40 6.62 16.79
CA THR A 354 -18.81 7.06 16.74
C THR A 354 -19.32 6.94 15.32
N ALA A 355 -20.45 6.26 15.13
CA ALA A 355 -21.13 6.07 13.86
C ALA A 355 -22.36 6.98 13.74
N TYR A 356 -22.59 7.50 12.54
CA TYR A 356 -23.68 8.41 12.22
C TYR A 356 -24.42 7.95 10.96
N VAL A 357 -25.72 8.18 10.93
CA VAL A 357 -26.58 8.04 9.75
C VAL A 357 -27.39 9.33 9.60
N ASP A 358 -27.35 9.95 8.42
CA ASP A 358 -27.97 11.25 8.13
C ASP A 358 -27.67 12.31 9.21
N GLY A 359 -26.39 12.36 9.62
CA GLY A 359 -25.90 13.29 10.63
C GLY A 359 -26.32 13.00 12.07
N LYS A 360 -27.16 11.98 12.32
CA LYS A 360 -27.58 11.57 13.68
C LYS A 360 -26.63 10.47 14.18
N GLU A 361 -26.11 10.62 15.39
CA GLU A 361 -25.36 9.58 16.07
C GLU A 361 -26.26 8.35 16.28
N VAL A 362 -25.81 7.18 15.83
CA VAL A 362 -26.52 5.90 15.99
C VAL A 362 -25.82 4.97 16.98
N TYR A 363 -24.49 5.08 17.08
CA TYR A 363 -23.73 4.24 18.01
C TYR A 363 -22.37 4.84 18.35
N THR A 364 -21.98 4.71 19.62
CA THR A 364 -20.61 5.02 20.09
C THR A 364 -20.01 3.80 20.77
N TYR A 365 -18.79 3.45 20.38
CA TYR A 365 -18.02 2.34 20.89
C TYR A 365 -16.66 2.83 21.42
N THR A 366 -16.34 2.48 22.65
CA THR A 366 -15.00 2.69 23.23
C THR A 366 -14.31 1.34 23.26
N ASP A 367 -13.16 1.25 22.61
CA ASP A 367 -12.38 0.02 22.48
C ASP A 367 -11.23 0.01 23.49
N GLU A 368 -11.21 -0.96 24.40
CA GLU A 368 -10.12 -1.13 25.37
C GLU A 368 -8.78 -1.50 24.69
N ASN A 369 -8.81 -1.97 23.44
CA ASN A 369 -7.64 -2.32 22.65
C ASN A 369 -7.79 -1.75 21.22
N PRO A 370 -7.71 -0.42 21.07
CA PRO A 370 -8.06 0.22 19.83
C PRO A 370 -7.04 -0.04 18.72
N GLN A 371 -7.56 -0.22 17.50
CA GLN A 371 -6.79 0.01 16.30
C GLN A 371 -6.65 1.52 16.12
N LEU A 372 -5.44 2.03 16.09
CA LEU A 372 -5.20 3.49 16.10
C LEU A 372 -5.04 4.10 14.72
N GLU A 373 -4.63 3.33 13.72
CA GLU A 373 -4.37 3.84 12.37
C GLU A 373 -4.93 2.93 11.28
N GLY A 374 -5.04 3.47 10.07
CA GLY A 374 -5.43 2.76 8.88
C GLY A 374 -6.32 3.57 7.94
N ARG A 375 -6.59 2.97 6.80
CA ARG A 375 -7.32 3.55 5.67
C ARG A 375 -8.83 3.51 5.85
N VAL A 376 -9.54 4.19 4.95
CA VAL A 376 -11.00 4.07 4.79
C VAL A 376 -11.32 2.92 3.84
N MET A 377 -12.42 2.23 4.09
CA MET A 377 -12.96 1.14 3.28
C MET A 377 -14.41 1.42 2.90
N LEU A 378 -14.73 1.21 1.64
CA LEU A 378 -16.10 1.13 1.14
C LEU A 378 -16.38 -0.31 0.70
N GLY A 379 -17.58 -0.80 0.95
CA GLY A 379 -17.90 -2.18 0.61
C GLY A 379 -19.39 -2.46 0.51
N VAL A 380 -19.71 -3.65 0.03
CA VAL A 380 -21.09 -4.14 -0.09
C VAL A 380 -21.21 -5.44 0.67
N GLY A 381 -22.18 -5.54 1.55
CA GLY A 381 -22.48 -6.75 2.27
C GLY A 381 -22.87 -7.89 1.31
N MET A 382 -22.58 -9.10 1.70
CA MET A 382 -22.80 -10.28 0.87
C MET A 382 -23.64 -11.33 1.58
N PRO A 383 -24.90 -11.52 1.18
CA PRO A 383 -25.67 -12.68 1.63
C PRO A 383 -25.39 -13.85 0.70
N GLY A 384 -24.49 -14.72 1.06
CA GLY A 384 -24.20 -15.93 0.28
C GLY A 384 -23.11 -15.71 -0.79
N ALA A 385 -23.20 -16.45 -1.91
CA ALA A 385 -22.11 -16.57 -2.90
C ALA A 385 -22.15 -15.56 -4.06
N SER A 386 -23.08 -14.60 -4.05
CA SER A 386 -23.25 -13.64 -5.15
C SER A 386 -22.97 -12.24 -4.68
N TRP A 387 -22.07 -11.54 -5.36
CA TRP A 387 -21.85 -10.12 -5.15
C TRP A 387 -23.04 -9.31 -5.65
N LYS A 388 -23.30 -8.20 -4.99
CA LYS A 388 -24.37 -7.27 -5.34
C LYS A 388 -23.74 -5.92 -5.66
N ARG A 389 -24.38 -5.20 -6.57
CA ARG A 389 -24.02 -3.81 -6.86
C ARG A 389 -24.23 -2.95 -5.63
N GLY A 390 -23.49 -1.85 -5.55
CA GLY A 390 -23.66 -0.84 -4.53
C GLY A 390 -22.99 0.45 -4.98
N ARG A 391 -23.62 1.60 -4.72
CA ARG A 391 -23.13 2.91 -5.16
C ARG A 391 -22.82 3.80 -3.98
N PHE A 392 -21.73 4.54 -4.13
CA PHE A 392 -21.17 5.46 -3.14
C PHE A 392 -20.83 6.78 -3.83
N ASP A 393 -21.07 7.90 -3.14
CA ASP A 393 -20.80 9.22 -3.65
C ASP A 393 -20.27 10.14 -2.54
N ASN A 394 -19.63 11.26 -2.90
CA ASN A 394 -19.22 12.31 -1.97
C ASN A 394 -18.40 11.80 -0.77
N LEU A 395 -17.37 10.98 -1.02
CA LEU A 395 -16.48 10.52 0.03
C LEU A 395 -15.64 11.67 0.59
N LYS A 396 -15.67 11.85 1.90
CA LYS A 396 -14.86 12.83 2.62
C LYS A 396 -14.16 12.19 3.80
N VAL A 397 -12.91 12.54 4.00
CA VAL A 397 -12.15 12.18 5.20
C VAL A 397 -11.63 13.47 5.83
N GLU A 398 -12.26 13.85 6.93
CA GLU A 398 -12.03 15.11 7.63
C GLU A 398 -11.10 14.92 8.82
N THR A 399 -10.24 15.90 9.07
CA THR A 399 -9.47 15.99 10.32
C THR A 399 -10.39 16.30 11.49
N ILE A 400 -9.99 15.88 12.69
CA ILE A 400 -10.74 16.19 13.92
C ILE A 400 -9.96 17.26 14.68
N PRO A 401 -10.54 18.45 14.93
CA PRO A 401 -9.87 19.51 15.65
C PRO A 401 -9.36 19.04 17.02
N GLY A 402 -8.10 19.33 17.33
CA GLY A 402 -7.45 18.94 18.58
C GLY A 402 -6.86 17.54 18.62
N TYR A 403 -6.95 16.78 17.55
CA TYR A 403 -6.35 15.47 17.42
C TYR A 403 -5.31 15.43 16.30
N THR A 404 -4.29 14.62 16.47
CA THR A 404 -3.31 14.35 15.41
C THR A 404 -3.95 13.48 14.31
N PRO A 405 -4.06 13.95 13.06
CA PRO A 405 -4.80 13.24 12.01
C PRO A 405 -4.05 12.06 11.41
N TYR A 406 -2.73 12.06 11.47
CA TYR A 406 -1.89 10.97 10.96
C TYR A 406 -0.57 10.89 11.74
N PHE A 407 -0.01 9.70 11.80
CA PHE A 407 1.36 9.50 12.24
C PHE A 407 2.33 9.90 11.11
N THR A 408 3.38 10.62 11.43
CA THR A 408 4.44 10.94 10.47
C THR A 408 5.08 9.66 9.95
N MET A 409 5.28 8.68 10.85
CA MET A 409 5.87 7.39 10.56
C MET A 409 5.11 6.27 11.27
N VAL A 410 4.96 5.13 10.61
CA VAL A 410 4.48 3.88 11.20
C VAL A 410 5.44 2.78 10.82
N HIS A 411 6.04 2.16 11.80
CA HIS A 411 6.96 1.05 11.61
C HIS A 411 6.35 -0.25 12.11
N ASP A 412 6.49 -1.26 11.28
CA ASP A 412 6.22 -2.65 11.66
C ASP A 412 7.29 -3.17 12.61
N ASN A 413 6.93 -4.08 13.50
CA ASN A 413 7.88 -4.71 14.42
C ASN A 413 9.02 -5.49 13.74
N LEU A 414 8.90 -5.76 12.45
CA LEU A 414 9.94 -6.36 11.63
C LEU A 414 10.80 -5.32 10.90
N HIS A 415 10.52 -4.03 11.09
CA HIS A 415 11.34 -2.94 10.60
C HIS A 415 12.58 -2.78 11.51
N MET A 416 13.48 -3.73 11.42
CA MET A 416 14.68 -3.81 12.24
C MET A 416 15.91 -3.91 11.34
N ASP A 417 16.98 -3.29 11.74
CA ASP A 417 18.28 -3.52 11.16
C ASP A 417 18.82 -4.90 11.57
N ALA A 418 19.86 -5.36 10.90
CA ALA A 418 20.48 -6.63 11.27
C ALA A 418 20.57 -6.74 12.80
N TRP A 419 20.33 -7.90 13.32
CA TRP A 419 20.25 -8.30 14.74
C TRP A 419 21.42 -7.83 15.65
N ASP A 420 22.23 -6.97 15.13
CA ASP A 420 23.41 -6.39 15.71
C ASP A 420 23.13 -4.90 16.04
N GLY A 421 22.83 -4.62 17.29
CA GLY A 421 22.52 -3.28 17.78
C GLY A 421 23.63 -2.26 17.55
N GLU A 422 24.90 -2.67 17.44
CA GLU A 422 26.02 -1.74 17.21
C GLU A 422 25.98 -1.12 15.80
N ASN A 423 25.26 -1.74 14.90
CA ASN A 423 25.18 -1.33 13.50
C ASN A 423 23.75 -1.00 13.06
N ALA A 424 22.81 -0.87 13.98
CA ALA A 424 21.46 -0.47 13.66
C ALA A 424 21.45 0.92 13.01
N GLY A 425 20.78 1.04 11.89
CA GLY A 425 20.57 2.33 11.23
C GLY A 425 19.63 3.22 12.05
N GLU A 426 19.59 4.49 11.69
CA GLU A 426 18.53 5.37 12.20
C GLU A 426 17.16 4.86 11.78
N GLN A 427 16.16 5.08 12.62
CA GLN A 427 14.76 4.73 12.36
C GLN A 427 14.48 3.22 12.19
N THR A 428 15.29 2.36 12.78
CA THR A 428 15.06 0.93 12.87
C THR A 428 14.89 0.48 14.31
N LEU A 429 14.10 -0.59 14.52
CA LEU A 429 13.92 -1.21 15.83
C LEU A 429 15.13 -2.07 16.17
N VAL A 430 15.70 -1.85 17.33
CA VAL A 430 16.80 -2.65 17.89
C VAL A 430 16.26 -3.51 19.02
N TYR A 431 16.42 -4.81 18.88
CA TYR A 431 15.97 -5.80 19.84
C TYR A 431 17.16 -6.36 20.63
N GLU A 432 17.08 -6.30 21.94
CA GLU A 432 18.05 -6.93 22.85
C GLU A 432 17.39 -8.08 23.61
N GLY A 433 18.12 -9.17 23.78
CA GLY A 433 17.63 -10.38 24.41
C GLY A 433 17.03 -11.37 23.41
N SER A 434 16.26 -12.35 23.89
CA SER A 434 15.68 -13.41 23.08
C SER A 434 14.26 -13.06 22.65
N TRP A 435 14.05 -12.87 21.37
CA TRP A 435 12.79 -12.53 20.77
C TRP A 435 12.35 -13.55 19.73
N SER A 436 11.07 -13.72 19.57
CA SER A 436 10.45 -14.46 18.48
C SER A 436 9.73 -13.48 17.56
N HIS A 437 10.07 -13.51 16.29
CA HIS A 437 9.47 -12.66 15.25
C HIS A 437 8.65 -13.51 14.32
N VAL A 438 7.37 -13.19 14.16
CA VAL A 438 6.43 -13.93 13.33
C VAL A 438 5.81 -13.00 12.32
N ASN A 439 5.91 -13.35 11.04
CA ASN A 439 5.16 -12.75 9.96
C ASN A 439 3.89 -13.56 9.69
N GLN A 440 2.86 -12.92 9.16
CA GLN A 440 1.56 -13.55 8.84
C GLN A 440 0.86 -14.18 10.06
N LYS A 441 0.92 -13.51 11.18
CA LYS A 441 0.30 -13.96 12.43
C LYS A 441 -1.23 -13.94 12.39
N GLY A 442 -1.82 -13.01 11.67
CA GLY A 442 -3.27 -12.84 11.54
C GLY A 442 -3.64 -11.37 11.34
N SER A 443 -4.83 -11.11 10.81
CA SER A 443 -5.30 -9.76 10.45
C SER A 443 -5.49 -8.82 11.65
N GLN A 444 -5.66 -9.36 12.85
CA GLN A 444 -5.77 -8.59 14.09
C GLN A 444 -4.45 -7.95 14.54
N TYR A 445 -3.33 -8.37 13.97
CA TYR A 445 -2.02 -7.79 14.27
C TYR A 445 -1.63 -6.74 13.21
N SER A 446 -0.97 -5.66 13.66
CA SER A 446 -0.44 -4.65 12.76
C SER A 446 0.44 -5.28 11.70
N GLN A 447 0.25 -4.94 10.42
CA GLN A 447 0.99 -5.52 9.30
C GLN A 447 1.02 -7.07 9.31
N ARG A 448 0.11 -7.70 10.07
CA ARG A 448 0.03 -9.15 10.25
C ARG A 448 1.27 -9.78 10.88
N SER A 449 2.03 -9.04 11.65
CA SER A 449 3.28 -9.48 12.27
C SER A 449 3.27 -9.31 13.78
N LEU A 450 4.12 -10.03 14.48
CA LEU A 450 4.27 -9.96 15.92
C LEU A 450 5.70 -10.28 16.33
N SER A 451 6.28 -9.44 17.18
CA SER A 451 7.49 -9.75 17.92
C SER A 451 7.15 -9.98 19.39
N SER A 452 7.62 -11.07 19.95
CA SER A 452 7.30 -11.44 21.35
C SER A 452 8.52 -12.02 22.08
N THR A 453 8.55 -11.80 23.37
CA THR A 453 9.55 -12.37 24.27
C THR A 453 8.91 -12.80 25.59
N SER A 454 9.49 -13.80 26.23
CA SER A 454 9.24 -14.17 27.61
C SER A 454 10.46 -13.94 28.52
N GLN A 455 11.51 -13.36 27.95
CA GLN A 455 12.74 -13.10 28.70
C GLN A 455 12.59 -11.80 29.50
N ALA A 456 12.76 -11.89 30.82
CA ALA A 456 12.84 -10.70 31.66
C ALA A 456 14.09 -9.88 31.30
N GLY A 457 13.92 -8.56 31.19
CA GLY A 457 15.00 -7.64 30.84
C GLY A 457 15.31 -7.58 29.33
N ALA A 458 14.55 -8.28 28.48
CA ALA A 458 14.63 -8.04 27.04
C ALA A 458 14.07 -6.66 26.72
N SER A 459 14.64 -5.97 25.74
CA SER A 459 14.26 -4.61 25.38
C SER A 459 14.09 -4.41 23.89
N ILE A 460 13.34 -3.39 23.53
CA ILE A 460 13.25 -2.82 22.19
C ILE A 460 13.63 -1.35 22.32
N SER A 461 14.51 -0.88 21.47
CA SER A 461 14.84 0.53 21.36
C SER A 461 14.63 1.06 19.97
N TYR A 462 14.30 2.33 19.87
CA TYR A 462 14.06 3.03 18.61
C TYR A 462 14.48 4.50 18.75
N THR A 463 15.26 4.98 17.79
CA THR A 463 15.72 6.38 17.79
C THR A 463 14.99 7.15 16.70
N PHE A 464 14.39 8.26 17.08
CA PHE A 464 13.65 9.13 16.18
C PHE A 464 13.71 10.59 16.62
N THR A 465 13.39 11.49 15.70
CA THR A 465 13.12 12.90 16.02
C THR A 465 11.64 13.15 15.85
N GLY A 466 10.97 13.62 16.92
CA GLY A 466 9.52 13.83 16.90
C GLY A 466 8.99 14.36 18.22
N THR A 467 7.69 14.60 18.28
CA THR A 467 6.97 15.16 19.45
C THR A 467 6.23 14.11 20.26
N GLY A 468 6.19 12.87 19.80
CA GLY A 468 5.48 11.79 20.49
C GLY A 468 5.54 10.49 19.71
N PHE A 469 5.08 9.41 20.33
CA PHE A 469 5.00 8.08 19.73
C PHE A 469 3.83 7.31 20.29
N ALA A 470 3.39 6.29 19.56
CA ALA A 470 2.44 5.29 20.01
C ALA A 470 3.05 3.89 19.85
N LEU A 471 3.06 3.12 20.94
CA LEU A 471 3.46 1.73 20.91
C LEU A 471 2.22 0.83 20.82
N ILE A 472 2.13 0.04 19.76
CA ILE A 472 1.03 -0.89 19.57
C ILE A 472 1.52 -2.30 19.89
N GLY A 473 0.94 -2.89 20.89
CA GLY A 473 1.28 -4.22 21.38
C GLY A 473 0.06 -5.00 21.86
N GLN A 474 0.25 -6.27 22.09
CA GLN A 474 -0.71 -7.12 22.78
C GLN A 474 -0.22 -7.35 24.21
N ASN A 475 -1.00 -6.90 25.19
CA ASN A 475 -0.72 -7.24 26.56
C ASN A 475 -1.09 -8.70 26.83
N SER A 476 -0.16 -9.48 27.37
CA SER A 476 -0.46 -10.79 27.92
C SER A 476 -0.69 -10.64 29.42
N SER A 477 -1.62 -11.39 29.99
CA SER A 477 -2.08 -11.30 31.36
C SER A 477 -0.99 -11.32 32.48
N ASN A 478 0.28 -11.50 32.12
CA ASN A 478 1.40 -11.58 33.04
C ASN A 478 2.66 -10.82 32.59
N GLY A 479 2.59 -10.11 31.46
CA GLY A 479 3.71 -9.32 30.95
C GLY A 479 3.54 -7.86 31.35
N VAL A 480 4.57 -7.27 31.92
CA VAL A 480 4.65 -5.83 32.17
C VAL A 480 5.87 -5.29 31.47
N VAL A 481 5.79 -4.04 31.01
CA VAL A 481 6.90 -3.34 30.38
C VAL A 481 7.13 -1.99 31.05
N ASP A 482 8.38 -1.57 31.05
CA ASP A 482 8.74 -0.19 31.39
C ASP A 482 9.01 0.56 30.09
N VAL A 483 8.52 1.78 29.99
CA VAL A 483 8.72 2.66 28.82
C VAL A 483 9.56 3.86 29.25
N SER A 484 10.69 4.03 28.59
CA SER A 484 11.60 5.16 28.83
C SER A 484 11.83 5.96 27.56
N VAL A 485 11.95 7.28 27.69
CA VAL A 485 12.28 8.20 26.60
C VAL A 485 13.45 9.06 27.04
N ASP A 486 14.47 9.17 26.20
CA ASP A 486 15.69 9.94 26.46
C ASP A 486 16.34 9.62 27.82
N GLY A 487 16.24 8.37 28.24
CA GLY A 487 16.78 7.88 29.50
C GLY A 487 15.89 8.10 30.73
N GLU A 488 14.74 8.75 30.57
CA GLU A 488 13.76 8.92 31.64
C GLU A 488 12.62 7.91 31.51
N THR A 489 12.31 7.22 32.60
CA THR A 489 11.18 6.27 32.63
C THR A 489 9.86 7.03 32.76
N LEU A 490 9.03 6.90 31.70
CA LEU A 490 7.70 7.53 31.67
C LEU A 490 6.62 6.63 32.27
N TYR A 491 6.69 5.33 32.02
CA TYR A 491 5.72 4.35 32.51
C TYR A 491 6.44 3.15 33.08
N GLN A 492 5.96 2.65 34.21
CA GLN A 492 6.47 1.44 34.86
C GLN A 492 5.36 0.41 35.02
N ASN A 493 5.67 -0.83 34.70
CA ASN A 493 4.76 -1.98 34.86
C ASN A 493 3.41 -1.79 34.14
N VAL A 494 3.42 -1.24 32.92
CA VAL A 494 2.24 -1.08 32.09
C VAL A 494 1.98 -2.32 31.22
#